data_5a75cb1c7270c54413f5703893e56f2c
#
_entry.id   5a75cb1c7270c54413f5703893e56f2c
#
_cell.length_a   1.000
_cell.length_b   1.000
_cell.length_c   1.000
_cell.angle_alpha   90.00
_cell.angle_beta   90.00
_cell.angle_gamma   90.00
#
_symmetry.space_group_name_H-M   'P 1'
#
loop_
_entity.id
_entity.type
_entity.pdbx_description
1 polymer ?
#
loop_
_entity_poly.entity_id
_entity_poly.type
_entity_poly.pdbx_seq_one_letter_code
_entity_poly.pdbx_strand_id
1 'polypeptide(L)'
;MSDRSDIESVLHEERVFEPPADFQDRVGGAWVDSMEMYDELHRQSLENGEDFWAAVANELDWFKKWDTVLEWDCPDARWFSGGKINACHNCVDRIIDLGYGDETAIIWEGEPML
;
A
#
# COMPACT_ATOMS: atom_id res chain seq x y z
N MET A 1 -45.58 1.19 7.91
CA MET A 1 -44.55 0.60 8.80
C MET A 1 -43.39 0.23 7.91
N SER A 2 -42.36 1.07 7.89
CA SER A 2 -41.12 0.76 7.13
C SER A 2 -40.39 -0.34 7.87
N ASP A 3 -40.17 -1.42 7.18
CA ASP A 3 -39.47 -2.58 7.74
C ASP A 3 -38.00 -2.17 8.02
N ARG A 4 -37.62 -2.14 9.29
CA ARG A 4 -36.28 -1.82 9.76
C ARG A 4 -35.27 -2.92 9.45
N SER A 5 -35.70 -4.08 8.91
CA SER A 5 -34.86 -5.24 8.61
C SER A 5 -33.83 -4.94 7.52
N ASP A 6 -34.16 -4.06 6.55
CA ASP A 6 -33.26 -3.73 5.44
C ASP A 6 -32.04 -2.91 5.88
N ILE A 7 -32.16 -2.12 6.96
CA ILE A 7 -31.04 -1.31 7.48
C ILE A 7 -30.12 -2.15 8.36
N GLU A 8 -30.67 -3.12 9.09
CA GLU A 8 -29.86 -4.03 9.93
C GLU A 8 -29.02 -5.00 9.10
N SER A 9 -29.50 -5.42 7.92
CA SER A 9 -28.74 -6.32 7.03
C SER A 9 -27.49 -5.66 6.40
N VAL A 10 -27.46 -4.34 6.30
CA VAL A 10 -26.31 -3.57 5.79
C VAL A 10 -25.21 -3.41 6.87
N LEU A 11 -25.60 -3.46 8.15
CA LEU A 11 -24.68 -3.29 9.29
C LEU A 11 -24.00 -4.61 9.72
N HIS A 12 -24.52 -5.74 9.28
CA HIS A 12 -24.02 -7.09 9.62
C HIS A 12 -23.71 -7.89 8.36
N GLU A 13 -22.75 -7.40 7.56
CA GLU A 13 -22.29 -8.12 6.37
C GLU A 13 -21.35 -9.24 6.79
N GLU A 14 -21.78 -10.49 6.59
CA GLU A 14 -21.02 -11.70 6.92
C GLU A 14 -20.54 -12.47 5.67
N ARG A 15 -20.86 -11.95 4.47
CA ARG A 15 -20.45 -12.61 3.23
C ARG A 15 -18.95 -12.48 3.04
N VAL A 16 -18.30 -13.59 2.70
CA VAL A 16 -16.91 -13.67 2.30
C VAL A 16 -16.84 -13.90 0.79
N PHE A 17 -16.06 -13.09 0.11
CA PHE A 17 -15.85 -13.21 -1.34
C PHE A 17 -14.42 -13.68 -1.58
N GLU A 18 -14.28 -14.93 -1.98
CA GLU A 18 -12.98 -15.47 -2.34
C GLU A 18 -12.47 -14.83 -3.63
N PRO A 19 -11.16 -14.57 -3.75
CA PRO A 19 -10.55 -14.12 -5.00
C PRO A 19 -10.79 -15.15 -6.12
N PRO A 20 -10.91 -14.72 -7.39
CA PRO A 20 -10.94 -15.67 -8.51
C PRO A 20 -9.73 -16.60 -8.49
N ALA A 21 -9.94 -17.88 -8.83
CA ALA A 21 -8.88 -18.89 -8.78
C ALA A 21 -7.65 -18.57 -9.66
N ASP A 22 -7.85 -17.78 -10.72
CA ASP A 22 -6.81 -17.30 -11.64
C ASP A 22 -6.22 -15.94 -11.27
N PHE A 23 -6.58 -15.37 -10.12
CA PHE A 23 -6.17 -14.02 -9.74
C PHE A 23 -4.65 -13.87 -9.64
N GLN A 24 -3.98 -14.83 -9.01
CA GLN A 24 -2.53 -14.83 -8.85
C GLN A 24 -1.80 -14.83 -10.20
N ASP A 25 -2.27 -15.65 -11.14
CA ASP A 25 -1.68 -15.75 -12.49
C ASP A 25 -1.90 -14.45 -13.28
N ARG A 26 -3.07 -13.83 -13.12
CA ARG A 26 -3.44 -12.57 -13.84
C ARG A 26 -2.65 -11.35 -13.39
N VAL A 27 -2.27 -11.29 -12.11
CA VAL A 27 -1.54 -10.14 -11.54
C VAL A 27 -0.03 -10.39 -11.42
N GLY A 28 0.46 -11.55 -11.87
CA GLY A 28 1.87 -11.91 -11.78
C GLY A 28 2.35 -12.23 -10.35
N GLY A 29 1.42 -12.64 -9.50
CA GLY A 29 1.62 -12.87 -8.08
C GLY A 29 1.09 -11.72 -7.21
N ALA A 30 0.44 -12.02 -6.09
CA ALA A 30 0.02 -11.03 -5.11
C ALA A 30 1.14 -10.78 -4.11
N TRP A 31 1.29 -9.53 -3.66
CA TRP A 31 2.25 -9.15 -2.60
C TRP A 31 1.94 -9.81 -1.26
N VAL A 32 0.65 -10.07 -1.01
CA VAL A 32 0.16 -10.86 0.13
C VAL A 32 -0.75 -11.93 -0.47
N ASP A 33 -0.32 -13.18 -0.44
CA ASP A 33 -0.96 -14.28 -1.14
C ASP A 33 -1.85 -15.16 -0.25
N SER A 34 -1.78 -14.97 1.06
CA SER A 34 -2.51 -15.76 2.03
C SER A 34 -2.86 -14.96 3.28
N MET A 35 -3.86 -15.43 4.03
CA MET A 35 -4.21 -14.83 5.33
C MET A 35 -3.10 -15.03 6.35
N GLU A 36 -2.41 -16.16 6.31
CA GLU A 36 -1.27 -16.44 7.17
C GLU A 36 -0.13 -15.42 6.97
N MET A 37 0.15 -15.04 5.71
CA MET A 37 1.12 -14.00 5.39
C MET A 37 0.66 -12.63 5.86
N TYR A 38 -0.62 -12.30 5.70
CA TYR A 38 -1.19 -11.06 6.22
C TYR A 38 -1.07 -10.97 7.75
N ASP A 39 -1.45 -12.03 8.46
CA ASP A 39 -1.40 -12.07 9.93
C ASP A 39 0.03 -11.93 10.44
N GLU A 40 1.00 -12.56 9.77
CA GLU A 40 2.42 -12.45 10.12
C GLU A 40 2.94 -11.03 9.90
N LEU A 41 2.66 -10.41 8.75
CA LEU A 41 3.05 -9.02 8.46
C LEU A 41 2.40 -8.04 9.45
N HIS A 42 1.12 -8.24 9.76
CA HIS A 42 0.42 -7.43 10.74
C HIS A 42 1.03 -7.59 12.14
N ARG A 43 1.32 -8.81 12.56
CA ARG A 43 1.99 -9.07 13.84
C ARG A 43 3.36 -8.38 13.90
N GLN A 44 4.18 -8.49 12.85
CA GLN A 44 5.48 -7.82 12.78
C GLN A 44 5.36 -6.30 12.87
N SER A 45 4.37 -5.70 12.22
CA SER A 45 4.15 -4.26 12.27
C SER A 45 3.80 -3.74 13.66
N LEU A 46 3.21 -4.59 14.51
CA LEU A 46 2.85 -4.26 15.90
C LEU A 46 3.98 -4.55 16.89
N GLU A 47 4.65 -5.69 16.76
CA GLU A 47 5.66 -6.15 17.71
C GLU A 47 7.04 -5.54 17.45
N ASN A 48 7.39 -5.32 16.18
CA ASN A 48 8.69 -4.81 15.72
C ASN A 48 8.50 -3.65 14.73
N GLY A 49 7.69 -2.66 15.09
CA GLY A 49 7.23 -1.61 14.18
C GLY A 49 8.36 -0.82 13.51
N GLU A 50 9.44 -0.48 14.24
CA GLU A 50 10.56 0.25 13.64
C GLU A 50 11.28 -0.58 12.57
N ASP A 51 11.60 -1.84 12.84
CA ASP A 51 12.25 -2.73 11.88
C ASP A 51 11.34 -3.00 10.67
N PHE A 52 10.05 -3.21 10.92
CA PHE A 52 9.06 -3.42 9.86
C PHE A 52 8.99 -2.21 8.91
N TRP A 53 8.81 -1.01 9.45
CA TRP A 53 8.73 0.19 8.63
C TRP A 53 10.06 0.59 7.99
N ALA A 54 11.19 0.27 8.64
CA ALA A 54 12.51 0.43 8.04
C ALA A 54 12.69 -0.48 6.81
N ALA A 55 12.20 -1.73 6.87
CA ALA A 55 12.23 -2.65 5.74
C ALA A 55 11.41 -2.13 4.57
N VAL A 56 10.16 -1.71 4.81
CA VAL A 56 9.29 -1.10 3.78
C VAL A 56 9.91 0.15 3.19
N ALA A 57 10.45 1.05 4.02
CA ALA A 57 11.06 2.29 3.56
C ALA A 57 12.35 2.08 2.75
N ASN A 58 13.05 0.96 2.95
CA ASN A 58 14.24 0.63 2.15
C ASN A 58 13.91 0.25 0.70
N GLU A 59 12.65 -0.01 0.36
CA GLU A 59 12.22 -0.23 -1.03
C GLU A 59 12.18 1.07 -1.85
N LEU A 60 12.23 2.23 -1.19
CA LEU A 60 12.24 3.53 -1.82
C LEU A 60 13.66 4.08 -1.97
N ASP A 61 13.86 4.93 -2.98
CA ASP A 61 15.13 5.61 -3.21
C ASP A 61 15.23 6.87 -2.34
N TRP A 62 16.15 6.82 -1.38
CA TRP A 62 16.45 7.93 -0.48
C TRP A 62 17.70 8.67 -0.95
N PHE A 63 17.62 9.97 -1.12
CA PHE A 63 18.80 10.81 -1.38
C PHE A 63 19.75 10.87 -0.18
N LYS A 64 19.18 10.77 1.02
CA LYS A 64 19.89 10.53 2.27
C LYS A 64 19.06 9.56 3.10
N LYS A 65 19.63 8.44 3.51
CA LYS A 65 18.98 7.52 4.45
C LYS A 65 18.76 8.24 5.79
N TRP A 66 17.71 7.86 6.50
CA TRP A 66 17.37 8.39 7.81
C TRP A 66 18.41 8.02 8.88
N ASP A 67 18.46 8.81 9.93
CA ASP A 67 19.28 8.56 11.11
C ASP A 67 18.48 7.75 12.15
N THR A 68 17.16 8.01 12.29
CA THR A 68 16.24 7.35 13.23
C THR A 68 14.93 7.03 12.51
N VAL A 69 14.40 5.81 12.72
CA VAL A 69 13.15 5.37 12.10
C VAL A 69 11.95 6.06 12.71
N LEU A 70 11.85 6.05 14.04
CA LEU A 70 10.77 6.68 14.80
C LEU A 70 11.31 7.43 16.02
N GLU A 71 10.95 8.68 16.13
CA GLU A 71 11.06 9.45 17.36
C GLU A 71 9.64 9.64 17.91
N TRP A 72 9.34 8.99 19.03
CA TRP A 72 8.03 9.04 19.65
C TRP A 72 8.08 9.85 20.94
N ASP A 73 7.35 10.99 20.98
CA ASP A 73 7.12 11.79 22.18
C ASP A 73 5.63 12.17 22.20
N CYS A 74 4.84 11.34 22.89
CA CYS A 74 3.38 11.39 22.86
C CYS A 74 2.83 12.80 23.19
N PRO A 75 1.98 13.42 22.35
CA PRO A 75 1.30 12.83 21.18
C PRO A 75 2.07 12.97 19.84
N ASP A 76 3.29 13.49 19.87
CA ASP A 76 4.06 13.80 18.67
C ASP A 76 4.87 12.58 18.20
N ALA A 77 4.88 12.35 16.88
CA ALA A 77 5.69 11.35 16.23
C ALA A 77 6.45 11.93 15.04
N ARG A 78 7.72 11.55 14.91
CA ARG A 78 8.54 11.87 13.73
C ARG A 78 9.08 10.58 13.15
N TRP A 79 8.76 10.36 11.87
CA TRP A 79 9.24 9.21 11.14
C TRP A 79 10.43 9.57 10.25
N PHE A 80 11.39 8.66 10.17
CA PHE A 80 12.56 8.74 9.29
C PHE A 80 13.35 10.05 9.43
N SER A 81 13.57 10.45 10.67
CA SER A 81 14.29 11.70 11.00
C SER A 81 15.67 11.73 10.36
N GLY A 82 16.02 12.89 9.79
CA GLY A 82 17.27 13.11 9.09
C GLY A 82 17.30 12.58 7.66
N GLY A 83 16.31 11.79 7.23
CA GLY A 83 16.17 11.28 5.87
C GLY A 83 15.83 12.37 4.86
N LYS A 84 16.20 12.15 3.59
CA LYS A 84 15.80 12.99 2.45
C LYS A 84 15.29 12.11 1.32
N ILE A 85 14.05 12.30 0.94
CA ILE A 85 13.36 11.57 -0.11
C ILE A 85 12.62 12.56 -1.02
N ASN A 86 12.45 12.19 -2.28
CA ASN A 86 11.63 12.91 -3.23
C ASN A 86 10.57 11.97 -3.80
N ALA A 87 9.30 12.29 -3.59
CA ALA A 87 8.18 11.48 -4.07
C ALA A 87 8.13 11.46 -5.61
N CYS A 88 8.36 12.61 -6.27
CA CYS A 88 8.38 12.68 -7.72
C CYS A 88 9.47 11.78 -8.32
N HIS A 89 10.68 11.82 -7.75
CA HIS A 89 11.75 10.92 -8.18
C HIS A 89 11.33 9.45 -8.07
N ASN A 90 10.79 9.03 -6.93
CA ASN A 90 10.37 7.65 -6.72
C ASN A 90 9.21 7.21 -7.63
N CYS A 91 8.28 8.12 -7.96
CA CYS A 91 7.10 7.79 -8.76
C CYS A 91 7.30 7.96 -10.27
N VAL A 92 8.28 8.75 -10.70
CA VAL A 92 8.48 9.11 -12.12
C VAL A 92 9.88 8.76 -12.58
N ASP A 93 10.90 9.45 -12.05
CA ASP A 93 12.27 9.32 -12.57
C ASP A 93 12.82 7.91 -12.39
N ARG A 94 12.65 7.33 -11.21
CA ARG A 94 13.07 5.96 -10.89
C ARG A 94 12.44 4.92 -11.81
N ILE A 95 11.17 5.10 -12.18
CA ILE A 95 10.47 4.17 -13.09
C ILE A 95 11.12 4.16 -14.47
N ILE A 96 11.56 5.31 -14.95
CA ILE A 96 12.31 5.44 -16.20
C ILE A 96 13.65 4.72 -16.08
N ASP A 97 14.39 4.94 -14.98
CA ASP A 97 15.68 4.31 -14.71
C ASP A 97 15.59 2.78 -14.60
N LEU A 98 14.46 2.26 -14.12
CA LEU A 98 14.14 0.83 -14.09
C LEU A 98 13.79 0.23 -15.46
N GLY A 99 13.71 1.04 -16.52
CA GLY A 99 13.48 0.59 -17.90
C GLY A 99 12.01 0.61 -18.34
N TYR A 100 11.09 1.17 -17.55
CA TYR A 100 9.65 1.26 -17.87
C TYR A 100 9.26 2.57 -18.55
N GLY A 101 10.25 3.35 -19.04
CA GLY A 101 10.00 4.68 -19.62
C GLY A 101 9.13 4.68 -20.87
N ASP A 102 9.08 3.58 -21.62
CA ASP A 102 8.27 3.44 -22.82
C ASP A 102 6.86 2.86 -22.54
N GLU A 103 6.56 2.54 -21.29
CA GLU A 103 5.24 2.02 -20.93
C GLU A 103 4.18 3.13 -20.82
N THR A 104 2.94 2.77 -21.14
CA THR A 104 1.80 3.70 -21.06
C THR A 104 1.44 4.00 -19.63
N ALA A 105 1.74 5.20 -19.15
CA ALA A 105 1.43 5.63 -17.80
C ALA A 105 -0.04 6.00 -17.61
N ILE A 106 -0.69 6.59 -18.63
CA ILE A 106 -2.08 7.07 -18.54
C ILE A 106 -2.79 6.76 -19.85
N ILE A 107 -3.96 6.14 -19.76
CA ILE A 107 -4.92 6.02 -20.85
C ILE A 107 -6.09 6.91 -20.51
N TRP A 108 -6.35 7.91 -21.35
CA TRP A 108 -7.48 8.82 -21.19
C TRP A 108 -8.49 8.66 -22.31
N GLU A 109 -9.76 8.54 -21.94
CA GLU A 109 -10.89 8.52 -22.88
C GLU A 109 -11.90 9.58 -22.44
N GLY A 110 -12.10 10.59 -23.28
CA GLY A 110 -13.09 11.64 -23.05
C GLY A 110 -14.47 11.26 -23.55
N GLU A 111 -15.49 11.97 -23.07
CA GLU A 111 -16.83 11.87 -23.65
C GLU A 111 -16.80 12.30 -25.13
N PRO A 112 -17.49 11.56 -26.04
CA PRO A 112 -17.59 11.98 -27.43
C PRO A 112 -18.31 13.33 -27.51
N MET A 113 -17.69 14.30 -28.18
CA MET A 113 -18.37 15.56 -28.49
C MET A 113 -19.50 15.25 -29.47
N LEU A 114 -20.74 15.48 -29.06
CA LEU A 114 -21.95 15.39 -29.86
C LEU A 114 -22.04 16.57 -30.88
#